data_f5a10bef80c56f8b66f344157ae5f393
#
_entry.id   f5a10bef80c56f8b66f344157ae5f393
#
_cell.length_a   1.000
_cell.length_b   1.000
_cell.length_c   1.000
_cell.angle_alpha   90.00
_cell.angle_beta   90.00
_cell.angle_gamma   90.00
#
_symmetry.space_group_name_H-M   'P 1'
#
loop_
_entity.id
_entity.type
_entity.pdbx_description
1 polymer ?
#
loop_
_entity_poly.entity_id
_entity_poly.type
_entity_poly.pdbx_seq_one_letter_code
_entity_poly.pdbx_strand_id
1 'polypeptide(L)'
;MKQRDTLDFSGQVAIITGAGRGLGRQHAHLLASRGCKVLINDFGAAYDGKGSVDKKVADTVVKEIKAKGGKATANYDSVEEGELIVTSALEAYGRVDIVVNNAGILTPEVWSELTLESWQRTINVNLTGVFCVMKALWPIFVDQKYGRSIMTCSPAMHGAGVAAYAASKAGLIGLANSLQFEALKLKLDIKSNVLVPQAVTRMTQDFAASVNQRREEQGKAKAPDATKELMDRLSPDKVSAIVAWLAHPSCKAEANVFEAGGGYFARLNWARSRPLFAVDTEDLYRAPIPEEITECQDIFCDFEKGDMPISGDGTMGGPSAFERVLSHLKSDSRSSNK
;
A
#
# COMPACT_ATOMS: atom_id res chain seq x y z
N MET A 1 34.55 1.26 -5.38
CA MET A 1 33.14 0.85 -5.14
C MET A 1 33.01 -0.61 -5.54
N LYS A 2 32.41 -1.48 -4.71
CA LYS A 2 32.10 -2.86 -5.14
C LYS A 2 31.12 -2.78 -6.31
N GLN A 3 31.41 -3.49 -7.40
CA GLN A 3 30.48 -3.67 -8.51
C GLN A 3 29.21 -4.31 -7.93
N ARG A 4 28.08 -3.63 -8.03
CA ARG A 4 26.80 -4.14 -7.53
C ARG A 4 26.13 -4.86 -8.67
N ASP A 5 25.67 -6.08 -8.45
CA ASP A 5 24.87 -6.82 -9.42
C ASP A 5 23.58 -6.04 -9.68
N THR A 6 23.28 -5.83 -10.93
CA THR A 6 22.07 -5.13 -11.36
C THR A 6 20.88 -6.09 -11.25
N LEU A 7 19.80 -5.66 -10.57
CA LEU A 7 18.55 -6.43 -10.57
C LEU A 7 18.00 -6.51 -11.99
N ASP A 8 17.93 -7.71 -12.55
CA ASP A 8 17.45 -7.98 -13.91
C ASP A 8 16.02 -8.52 -13.88
N PHE A 9 15.16 -7.99 -14.75
CA PHE A 9 13.76 -8.37 -14.91
C PHE A 9 13.48 -8.98 -16.29
N SER A 10 14.50 -9.40 -17.00
CA SER A 10 14.36 -10.04 -18.30
C SER A 10 13.43 -11.25 -18.23
N GLY A 11 12.47 -11.32 -19.16
CA GLY A 11 11.45 -12.37 -19.18
C GLY A 11 10.23 -12.10 -18.29
N GLN A 12 10.27 -11.15 -17.36
CA GLN A 12 9.14 -10.80 -16.50
C GLN A 12 8.22 -9.75 -17.14
N VAL A 13 6.97 -9.77 -16.71
CA VAL A 13 5.90 -8.86 -17.14
C VAL A 13 5.31 -8.16 -15.93
N ALA A 14 5.21 -6.84 -15.98
CA ALA A 14 4.61 -6.03 -14.93
C ALA A 14 3.39 -5.27 -15.44
N ILE A 15 2.31 -5.29 -14.66
CA ILE A 15 1.20 -4.34 -14.76
C ILE A 15 1.47 -3.21 -13.77
N ILE A 16 1.36 -1.96 -14.23
CA ILE A 16 1.48 -0.79 -13.37
C ILE A 16 0.26 0.08 -13.60
N THR A 17 -0.59 0.21 -12.56
CA THR A 17 -1.80 1.04 -12.65
C THR A 17 -1.50 2.49 -12.28
N GLY A 18 -2.20 3.45 -12.92
CA GLY A 18 -1.90 4.88 -12.76
C GLY A 18 -0.49 5.22 -13.25
N ALA A 19 -0.03 4.56 -14.32
CA ALA A 19 1.36 4.61 -14.77
C ALA A 19 1.67 5.73 -15.76
N GLY A 20 0.70 6.57 -16.11
CA GLY A 20 0.90 7.65 -17.07
C GLY A 20 1.60 8.89 -16.51
N ARG A 21 1.65 9.03 -15.17
CA ARG A 21 2.23 10.21 -14.50
C ARG A 21 2.88 9.82 -13.16
N GLY A 22 3.62 10.76 -12.58
CA GLY A 22 4.15 10.69 -11.21
C GLY A 22 4.89 9.41 -10.87
N LEU A 23 4.55 8.79 -9.76
CA LEU A 23 5.18 7.58 -9.23
C LEU A 23 5.10 6.41 -10.22
N GLY A 24 3.89 6.07 -10.69
CA GLY A 24 3.69 4.94 -11.60
C GLY A 24 4.50 5.04 -12.89
N ARG A 25 4.61 6.24 -13.47
CA ARG A 25 5.47 6.49 -14.65
C ARG A 25 6.94 6.19 -14.35
N GLN A 26 7.45 6.60 -13.19
CA GLN A 26 8.85 6.35 -12.82
C GLN A 26 9.10 4.87 -12.52
N HIS A 27 8.16 4.19 -11.88
CA HIS A 27 8.23 2.73 -11.68
C HIS A 27 8.29 1.98 -13.02
N ALA A 28 7.45 2.39 -13.99
CA ALA A 28 7.43 1.80 -15.32
C ALA A 28 8.76 2.01 -16.06
N HIS A 29 9.31 3.21 -16.04
CA HIS A 29 10.62 3.49 -16.63
C HIS A 29 11.73 2.64 -16.02
N LEU A 30 11.78 2.54 -14.69
CA LEU A 30 12.83 1.79 -14.02
C LEU A 30 12.73 0.29 -14.35
N LEU A 31 11.55 -0.32 -14.21
CA LEU A 31 11.36 -1.74 -14.50
C LEU A 31 11.65 -2.06 -15.96
N ALA A 32 11.16 -1.23 -16.90
CA ALA A 32 11.43 -1.41 -18.33
C ALA A 32 12.91 -1.26 -18.68
N SER A 33 13.64 -0.33 -18.06
CA SER A 33 15.08 -0.16 -18.26
C SER A 33 15.91 -1.34 -17.77
N ARG A 34 15.29 -2.21 -16.96
CA ARG A 34 15.89 -3.43 -16.43
C ARG A 34 15.37 -4.71 -17.08
N GLY A 35 14.78 -4.59 -18.27
CA GLY A 35 14.36 -5.72 -19.09
C GLY A 35 12.92 -6.20 -18.88
N CYS A 36 12.17 -5.63 -17.93
CA CYS A 36 10.76 -5.96 -17.75
C CYS A 36 9.91 -5.50 -18.93
N LYS A 37 8.95 -6.33 -19.36
CA LYS A 37 7.87 -5.90 -20.25
C LYS A 37 6.77 -5.26 -19.38
N VAL A 38 6.29 -4.07 -19.74
CA VAL A 38 5.37 -3.34 -18.88
C VAL A 38 4.03 -3.02 -19.58
N LEU A 39 2.93 -3.29 -18.89
CA LEU A 39 1.62 -2.74 -19.24
C LEU A 39 1.44 -1.42 -18.49
N ILE A 40 1.27 -0.34 -19.23
CA ILE A 40 1.02 1.01 -18.74
C ILE A 40 -0.49 1.21 -18.68
N ASN A 41 -1.09 0.97 -17.52
CA ASN A 41 -2.50 1.26 -17.34
C ASN A 41 -2.67 2.68 -16.77
N ASP A 42 -3.45 3.50 -17.44
CA ASP A 42 -3.86 4.82 -16.95
C ASP A 42 -5.16 5.26 -17.63
N PHE A 43 -6.18 5.54 -16.84
CA PHE A 43 -7.46 6.05 -17.31
C PHE A 43 -7.36 7.48 -17.85
N GLY A 44 -6.38 8.24 -17.38
CA GLY A 44 -6.15 9.62 -17.81
C GLY A 44 -6.94 10.69 -17.05
N ALA A 45 -7.73 10.32 -16.04
CA ALA A 45 -8.53 11.26 -15.24
C ALA A 45 -7.70 12.29 -14.46
N ALA A 46 -8.38 13.28 -13.91
CA ALA A 46 -7.81 14.23 -12.96
C ALA A 46 -7.48 13.55 -11.62
N TYR A 47 -6.75 14.24 -10.74
CA TYR A 47 -6.31 13.70 -9.45
C TYR A 47 -7.47 13.36 -8.49
N ASP A 48 -8.64 13.98 -8.68
CA ASP A 48 -9.87 13.75 -7.91
C ASP A 48 -10.82 12.72 -8.56
N GLY A 49 -10.36 12.06 -9.64
CA GLY A 49 -11.11 11.06 -10.37
C GLY A 49 -12.14 11.60 -11.34
N LYS A 50 -12.20 12.92 -11.53
CA LYS A 50 -13.10 13.54 -12.50
C LYS A 50 -12.49 13.57 -13.90
N GLY A 51 -13.34 13.64 -14.92
CA GLY A 51 -12.95 13.70 -16.33
C GLY A 51 -13.21 12.40 -17.07
N SER A 52 -12.90 12.44 -18.37
CA SER A 52 -13.04 11.30 -19.28
C SER A 52 -11.68 10.64 -19.54
N VAL A 53 -11.70 9.49 -20.21
CA VAL A 53 -10.50 8.77 -20.65
C VAL A 53 -9.61 9.66 -21.49
N ASP A 54 -8.34 9.82 -21.11
CA ASP A 54 -7.30 10.45 -21.93
C ASP A 54 -6.18 9.45 -22.24
N LYS A 55 -6.32 8.79 -23.39
CA LYS A 55 -5.36 7.78 -23.86
C LYS A 55 -3.94 8.30 -24.04
N LYS A 56 -3.78 9.61 -24.32
CA LYS A 56 -2.47 10.24 -24.54
C LYS A 56 -1.55 10.10 -23.32
N VAL A 57 -2.12 9.98 -22.14
CA VAL A 57 -1.38 9.88 -20.89
C VAL A 57 -0.55 8.58 -20.85
N ALA A 58 -1.17 7.44 -21.08
CA ALA A 58 -0.49 6.14 -21.13
C ALA A 58 0.39 6.01 -22.37
N ASP A 59 -0.11 6.45 -23.54
CA ASP A 59 0.62 6.40 -24.82
C ASP A 59 1.95 7.14 -24.78
N THR A 60 2.01 8.26 -24.08
CA THR A 60 3.24 9.04 -23.92
C THR A 60 4.32 8.22 -23.23
N VAL A 61 3.99 7.54 -22.13
CA VAL A 61 4.93 6.70 -21.39
C VAL A 61 5.38 5.49 -22.21
N VAL A 62 4.44 4.88 -22.94
CA VAL A 62 4.78 3.78 -23.88
C VAL A 62 5.78 4.22 -24.94
N LYS A 63 5.58 5.40 -25.54
CA LYS A 63 6.51 5.96 -26.55
C LYS A 63 7.89 6.22 -25.94
N GLU A 64 7.95 6.80 -24.74
CA GLU A 64 9.19 7.08 -24.03
C GLU A 64 9.98 5.81 -23.71
N ILE A 65 9.29 4.75 -23.23
CA ILE A 65 9.92 3.46 -22.93
C ILE A 65 10.43 2.80 -24.20
N LYS A 66 9.63 2.77 -25.27
CA LYS A 66 10.04 2.19 -26.56
C LYS A 66 11.22 2.94 -27.18
N ALA A 67 11.24 4.26 -27.07
CA ALA A 67 12.35 5.09 -27.57
C ALA A 67 13.69 4.78 -26.86
N LYS A 68 13.63 4.24 -25.63
CA LYS A 68 14.80 3.78 -24.86
C LYS A 68 15.10 2.27 -25.04
N GLY A 69 14.44 1.60 -25.99
CA GLY A 69 14.62 0.17 -26.29
C GLY A 69 13.84 -0.78 -25.37
N GLY A 70 13.01 -0.26 -24.44
CA GLY A 70 12.16 -1.06 -23.58
C GLY A 70 10.91 -1.58 -24.28
N LYS A 71 10.18 -2.48 -23.62
CA LYS A 71 8.91 -3.06 -24.13
C LYS A 71 7.75 -2.58 -23.28
N ALA A 72 6.81 -1.86 -23.87
CA ALA A 72 5.63 -1.35 -23.19
C ALA A 72 4.39 -1.41 -24.08
N THR A 73 3.22 -1.62 -23.46
CA THR A 73 1.88 -1.57 -24.10
C THR A 73 0.97 -0.72 -23.21
N ALA A 74 0.09 0.07 -23.84
CA ALA A 74 -0.88 0.89 -23.12
C ALA A 74 -2.19 0.12 -22.85
N ASN A 75 -2.82 0.44 -21.72
CA ASN A 75 -4.19 0.07 -21.40
C ASN A 75 -4.88 1.27 -20.75
N TYR A 76 -6.17 1.47 -21.02
CA TYR A 76 -6.91 2.68 -20.62
C TYR A 76 -8.13 2.38 -19.75
N ASP A 77 -8.31 1.12 -19.36
CA ASP A 77 -9.46 0.69 -18.57
C ASP A 77 -9.37 1.20 -17.14
N SER A 78 -10.53 1.38 -16.50
CA SER A 78 -10.62 1.68 -15.09
C SER A 78 -10.05 0.52 -14.26
N VAL A 79 -9.41 0.79 -13.13
CA VAL A 79 -8.98 -0.24 -12.18
C VAL A 79 -10.16 -1.04 -11.62
N GLU A 80 -11.37 -0.50 -11.66
CA GLU A 80 -12.60 -1.21 -11.29
C GLU A 80 -12.92 -2.36 -12.26
N GLU A 81 -12.35 -2.31 -13.47
CA GLU A 81 -12.45 -3.35 -14.50
C GLU A 81 -11.15 -4.15 -14.60
N GLY A 82 -10.68 -4.66 -13.48
CA GLY A 82 -9.40 -5.35 -13.36
C GLY A 82 -9.20 -6.51 -14.33
N GLU A 83 -10.26 -7.22 -14.72
CA GLU A 83 -10.20 -8.30 -15.72
C GLU A 83 -9.74 -7.81 -17.10
N LEU A 84 -10.21 -6.63 -17.55
CA LEU A 84 -9.80 -6.05 -18.83
C LEU A 84 -8.32 -5.67 -18.83
N ILE A 85 -7.84 -5.12 -17.71
CA ILE A 85 -6.42 -4.77 -17.55
C ILE A 85 -5.54 -6.02 -17.61
N VAL A 86 -5.92 -7.07 -16.89
CA VAL A 86 -5.17 -8.34 -16.85
C VAL A 86 -5.20 -9.04 -18.19
N THR A 87 -6.36 -9.10 -18.85
CA THR A 87 -6.51 -9.68 -20.19
C THR A 87 -5.60 -8.96 -21.19
N SER A 88 -5.56 -7.62 -21.19
CA SER A 88 -4.65 -6.85 -22.05
C SER A 88 -3.17 -7.21 -21.84
N ALA A 89 -2.75 -7.48 -20.61
CA ALA A 89 -1.38 -7.89 -20.34
C ALA A 89 -1.08 -9.31 -20.84
N LEU A 90 -2.03 -10.23 -20.66
CA LEU A 90 -1.91 -11.61 -21.13
C LEU A 90 -1.90 -11.68 -22.67
N GLU A 91 -2.75 -10.93 -23.36
CA GLU A 91 -2.76 -10.84 -24.81
C GLU A 91 -1.44 -10.27 -25.36
N ALA A 92 -0.87 -9.25 -24.70
CA ALA A 92 0.36 -8.62 -25.13
C ALA A 92 1.62 -9.46 -24.86
N TYR A 93 1.64 -10.23 -23.77
CA TYR A 93 2.88 -10.81 -23.23
C TYR A 93 2.78 -12.26 -22.78
N GLY A 94 1.59 -12.85 -22.68
CA GLY A 94 1.35 -14.25 -22.33
C GLY A 94 1.47 -14.60 -20.85
N ARG A 95 1.87 -13.65 -19.98
CA ARG A 95 2.04 -13.85 -18.54
C ARG A 95 1.98 -12.52 -17.78
N VAL A 96 1.83 -12.60 -16.47
CA VAL A 96 2.01 -11.45 -15.56
C VAL A 96 2.74 -11.94 -14.30
N ASP A 97 3.84 -11.30 -13.95
CA ASP A 97 4.69 -11.66 -12.81
C ASP A 97 4.59 -10.65 -11.67
N ILE A 98 4.37 -9.39 -12.02
CA ILE A 98 4.42 -8.25 -11.11
C ILE A 98 3.19 -7.39 -11.32
N VAL A 99 2.61 -6.92 -10.23
CA VAL A 99 1.63 -5.84 -10.27
C VAL A 99 2.01 -4.73 -9.29
N VAL A 100 2.06 -3.50 -9.78
CA VAL A 100 2.17 -2.31 -8.96
C VAL A 100 0.81 -1.60 -8.98
N ASN A 101 0.02 -1.85 -7.95
CA ASN A 101 -1.27 -1.19 -7.73
C ASN A 101 -0.99 0.23 -7.23
N ASN A 102 -0.81 1.15 -8.16
CA ASN A 102 -0.43 2.53 -7.87
C ASN A 102 -1.54 3.54 -8.21
N ALA A 103 -2.50 3.20 -9.05
CA ALA A 103 -3.64 4.06 -9.34
C ALA A 103 -4.34 4.51 -8.07
N GLY A 104 -4.75 5.76 -8.03
CA GLY A 104 -5.47 6.33 -6.92
C GLY A 104 -5.89 7.77 -7.19
N ILE A 105 -6.94 8.17 -6.50
CA ILE A 105 -7.49 9.52 -6.51
C ILE A 105 -7.52 10.06 -5.09
N LEU A 106 -7.55 11.37 -4.96
CA LEU A 106 -7.63 12.09 -3.70
C LEU A 106 -8.70 13.18 -3.80
N THR A 107 -9.77 13.01 -3.06
CA THR A 107 -10.79 14.06 -2.92
C THR A 107 -10.45 14.95 -1.73
N PRO A 108 -10.40 16.28 -1.91
CA PRO A 108 -9.90 17.19 -0.88
C PRO A 108 -10.96 17.58 0.16
N GLU A 109 -12.11 16.91 0.22
CA GLU A 109 -13.19 17.24 1.14
C GLU A 109 -12.82 16.92 2.60
N VAL A 110 -13.11 17.85 3.50
CA VAL A 110 -13.06 17.61 4.95
C VAL A 110 -14.30 16.84 5.39
N TRP A 111 -14.28 16.29 6.61
CA TRP A 111 -15.37 15.42 7.10
C TRP A 111 -16.78 16.02 6.95
N SER A 112 -16.94 17.32 7.25
CA SER A 112 -18.24 18.01 7.16
C SER A 112 -18.77 18.22 5.74
N GLU A 113 -17.91 18.11 4.73
CA GLU A 113 -18.23 18.31 3.31
C GLU A 113 -18.27 16.98 2.53
N LEU A 114 -17.73 15.92 3.13
CA LEU A 114 -17.61 14.63 2.47
C LEU A 114 -18.99 14.03 2.21
N THR A 115 -19.30 13.85 0.93
CA THR A 115 -20.53 13.19 0.48
C THR A 115 -20.33 11.68 0.34
N LEU A 116 -21.44 10.92 0.39
CA LEU A 116 -21.39 9.48 0.13
C LEU A 116 -20.84 9.18 -1.29
N GLU A 117 -21.18 10.01 -2.27
CA GLU A 117 -20.69 9.88 -3.64
C GLU A 117 -19.16 10.02 -3.71
N SER A 118 -18.60 11.07 -3.10
CA SER A 118 -17.15 11.28 -3.05
C SER A 118 -16.42 10.17 -2.28
N TRP A 119 -17.01 9.73 -1.15
CA TRP A 119 -16.54 8.58 -0.40
C TRP A 119 -16.48 7.34 -1.30
N GLN A 120 -17.60 6.98 -1.93
CA GLN A 120 -17.72 5.79 -2.76
C GLN A 120 -16.71 5.82 -3.92
N ARG A 121 -16.61 6.94 -4.63
CA ARG A 121 -15.66 7.13 -5.74
C ARG A 121 -14.22 6.90 -5.29
N THR A 122 -13.85 7.44 -4.12
CA THR A 122 -12.50 7.27 -3.58
C THR A 122 -12.23 5.81 -3.19
N ILE A 123 -13.17 5.17 -2.50
CA ILE A 123 -13.06 3.75 -2.13
C ILE A 123 -13.01 2.87 -3.38
N ASN A 124 -13.86 3.14 -4.37
CA ASN A 124 -13.94 2.35 -5.60
C ASN A 124 -12.60 2.34 -6.34
N VAL A 125 -11.99 3.49 -6.56
CA VAL A 125 -10.70 3.54 -7.26
C VAL A 125 -9.56 3.01 -6.40
N ASN A 126 -9.46 3.48 -5.15
CA ASN A 126 -8.25 3.26 -4.35
C ASN A 126 -8.17 1.89 -3.66
N LEU A 127 -9.31 1.28 -3.37
CA LEU A 127 -9.37 0.00 -2.64
C LEU A 127 -10.08 -1.08 -3.45
N THR A 128 -11.32 -0.83 -3.91
CA THR A 128 -12.07 -1.80 -4.71
C THR A 128 -11.35 -2.08 -6.03
N GLY A 129 -10.80 -1.07 -6.69
CA GLY A 129 -10.01 -1.24 -7.93
C GLY A 129 -8.78 -2.13 -7.73
N VAL A 130 -8.07 -1.97 -6.61
CA VAL A 130 -6.96 -2.88 -6.25
C VAL A 130 -7.47 -4.30 -6.04
N PHE A 131 -8.61 -4.46 -5.36
CA PHE A 131 -9.26 -5.77 -5.23
C PHE A 131 -9.61 -6.37 -6.60
N CYS A 132 -10.21 -5.61 -7.51
CA CYS A 132 -10.59 -6.09 -8.86
C CYS A 132 -9.38 -6.57 -9.65
N VAL A 133 -8.30 -5.79 -9.68
CA VAL A 133 -7.05 -6.17 -10.34
C VAL A 133 -6.44 -7.42 -9.70
N MET A 134 -6.36 -7.49 -8.38
CA MET A 134 -5.81 -8.64 -7.67
C MET A 134 -6.67 -9.89 -7.83
N LYS A 135 -8.00 -9.74 -7.85
CA LYS A 135 -8.94 -10.86 -8.05
C LYS A 135 -8.76 -11.51 -9.42
N ALA A 136 -8.54 -10.70 -10.46
CA ALA A 136 -8.26 -11.20 -11.80
C ALA A 136 -6.86 -11.83 -11.92
N LEU A 137 -5.86 -11.27 -11.22
CA LEU A 137 -4.47 -11.77 -11.25
C LEU A 137 -4.23 -13.00 -10.40
N TRP A 138 -4.98 -13.18 -9.33
CA TRP A 138 -4.72 -14.24 -8.35
C TRP A 138 -4.66 -15.65 -8.96
N PRO A 139 -5.62 -16.08 -9.81
CA PRO A 139 -5.54 -17.39 -10.47
C PRO A 139 -4.26 -17.56 -11.31
N ILE A 140 -3.80 -16.48 -11.96
CA ILE A 140 -2.60 -16.47 -12.81
C ILE A 140 -1.35 -16.65 -11.96
N PHE A 141 -1.25 -15.94 -10.85
CA PHE A 141 -0.14 -16.08 -9.90
C PHE A 141 -0.09 -17.49 -9.29
N VAL A 142 -1.26 -18.06 -8.97
CA VAL A 142 -1.37 -19.42 -8.44
C VAL A 142 -0.91 -20.45 -9.49
N ASP A 143 -1.36 -20.35 -10.73
CA ASP A 143 -0.96 -21.23 -11.83
C ASP A 143 0.55 -21.12 -12.12
N GLN A 144 1.07 -19.92 -12.18
CA GLN A 144 2.51 -19.63 -12.36
C GLN A 144 3.35 -20.04 -11.13
N LYS A 145 2.74 -20.25 -9.97
CA LYS A 145 3.37 -20.45 -8.65
C LYS A 145 4.29 -19.29 -8.26
N TYR A 146 4.04 -18.11 -8.81
CA TYR A 146 4.86 -16.92 -8.64
C TYR A 146 4.03 -15.66 -8.83
N GLY A 147 4.28 -14.65 -8.00
CA GLY A 147 3.68 -13.33 -8.14
C GLY A 147 4.31 -12.31 -7.20
N ARG A 148 4.35 -11.05 -7.62
CA ARG A 148 4.79 -9.91 -6.80
C ARG A 148 3.73 -8.82 -6.86
N SER A 149 3.12 -8.51 -5.73
CA SER A 149 2.14 -7.43 -5.60
C SER A 149 2.69 -6.33 -4.71
N ILE A 150 2.71 -5.11 -5.20
CA ILE A 150 3.05 -3.90 -4.46
C ILE A 150 1.83 -2.98 -4.47
N MET A 151 1.30 -2.66 -3.30
CA MET A 151 0.14 -1.78 -3.14
C MET A 151 0.58 -0.41 -2.64
N THR A 152 0.30 0.63 -3.41
CA THR A 152 0.68 2.01 -3.07
C THR A 152 -0.30 2.60 -2.06
N CYS A 153 0.14 2.66 -0.82
CA CYS A 153 -0.52 3.30 0.30
C CYS A 153 -0.18 4.81 0.35
N SER A 154 -0.26 5.42 1.51
CA SER A 154 0.07 6.83 1.78
C SER A 154 0.27 7.06 3.27
N PRO A 155 1.08 8.05 3.70
CA PRO A 155 1.10 8.51 5.09
C PRO A 155 -0.27 8.94 5.62
N ALA A 156 -1.18 9.31 4.74
CA ALA A 156 -2.56 9.65 5.09
C ALA A 156 -3.34 8.49 5.73
N MET A 157 -2.83 7.24 5.69
CA MET A 157 -3.41 6.10 6.41
C MET A 157 -3.52 6.32 7.92
N HIS A 158 -2.73 7.24 8.49
CA HIS A 158 -2.80 7.63 9.90
C HIS A 158 -3.84 8.72 10.18
N GLY A 159 -4.60 9.15 9.17
CA GLY A 159 -5.62 10.20 9.28
C GLY A 159 -5.03 11.60 9.02
N ALA A 160 -5.23 12.16 7.85
CA ALA A 160 -4.74 13.49 7.44
C ALA A 160 -5.88 14.47 7.08
N GLY A 161 -7.06 14.29 7.69
CA GLY A 161 -8.24 15.12 7.41
C GLY A 161 -8.93 14.81 6.07
N VAL A 162 -8.55 13.70 5.40
CA VAL A 162 -9.11 13.23 4.13
C VAL A 162 -9.65 11.81 4.32
N ALA A 163 -10.79 11.69 5.01
CA ALA A 163 -11.29 10.44 5.58
C ALA A 163 -11.42 9.30 4.56
N ALA A 164 -12.04 9.52 3.40
CA ALA A 164 -12.21 8.50 2.38
C ALA A 164 -10.86 7.99 1.85
N TYR A 165 -9.94 8.91 1.61
CA TYR A 165 -8.58 8.56 1.15
C TYR A 165 -7.81 7.79 2.22
N ALA A 166 -7.81 8.28 3.47
CA ALA A 166 -7.15 7.63 4.59
C ALA A 166 -7.67 6.19 4.80
N ALA A 167 -8.99 6.02 4.83
CA ALA A 167 -9.63 4.71 4.97
C ALA A 167 -9.25 3.76 3.82
N SER A 168 -9.30 4.26 2.56
CA SER A 168 -8.93 3.46 1.40
C SER A 168 -7.48 2.97 1.44
N LYS A 169 -6.55 3.84 1.85
CA LYS A 169 -5.13 3.51 1.93
C LYS A 169 -4.80 2.59 3.11
N ALA A 170 -5.42 2.80 4.27
CA ALA A 170 -5.29 1.89 5.41
C ALA A 170 -5.82 0.47 5.08
N GLY A 171 -6.93 0.37 4.34
CA GLY A 171 -7.51 -0.90 3.90
C GLY A 171 -6.58 -1.77 3.06
N LEU A 172 -5.64 -1.17 2.32
CA LEU A 172 -4.65 -1.90 1.50
C LEU A 172 -3.71 -2.77 2.35
N ILE A 173 -3.44 -2.40 3.59
CA ILE A 173 -2.60 -3.18 4.49
C ILE A 173 -3.28 -4.49 4.84
N GLY A 174 -4.56 -4.44 5.21
CA GLY A 174 -5.36 -5.63 5.48
C GLY A 174 -5.51 -6.53 4.26
N LEU A 175 -5.71 -5.94 3.06
CA LEU A 175 -5.80 -6.69 1.82
C LEU A 175 -4.47 -7.40 1.48
N ALA A 176 -3.34 -6.70 1.57
CA ALA A 176 -2.02 -7.27 1.31
C ALA A 176 -1.70 -8.44 2.26
N ASN A 177 -1.99 -8.27 3.56
CA ASN A 177 -1.77 -9.30 4.57
C ASN A 177 -2.66 -10.54 4.30
N SER A 178 -3.92 -10.35 3.90
CA SER A 178 -4.84 -11.44 3.58
C SER A 178 -4.37 -12.25 2.38
N LEU A 179 -3.92 -11.59 1.32
CA LEU A 179 -3.36 -12.25 0.14
C LEU A 179 -2.06 -13.00 0.46
N GLN A 180 -1.19 -12.41 1.29
CA GLN A 180 0.02 -13.08 1.74
C GLN A 180 -0.28 -14.34 2.57
N PHE A 181 -1.25 -14.26 3.47
CA PHE A 181 -1.67 -15.41 4.27
C PHE A 181 -2.18 -16.57 3.40
N GLU A 182 -2.92 -16.26 2.35
CA GLU A 182 -3.37 -17.26 1.38
C GLU A 182 -2.21 -17.88 0.59
N ALA A 183 -1.26 -17.05 0.13
CA ALA A 183 -0.05 -17.51 -0.54
C ALA A 183 0.79 -18.47 0.32
N LEU A 184 0.94 -18.17 1.61
CA LEU A 184 1.62 -19.02 2.59
C LEU A 184 0.91 -20.36 2.77
N LYS A 185 -0.42 -20.37 2.89
CA LYS A 185 -1.22 -21.62 2.96
C LYS A 185 -1.03 -22.51 1.74
N LEU A 186 -0.95 -21.88 0.55
CA LEU A 186 -0.73 -22.58 -0.72
C LEU A 186 0.74 -22.95 -0.93
N LYS A 187 1.67 -22.48 -0.10
CA LYS A 187 3.14 -22.67 -0.20
C LYS A 187 3.69 -22.20 -1.55
N LEU A 188 3.22 -21.05 -2.02
CA LEU A 188 3.60 -20.44 -3.30
C LEU A 188 4.54 -19.27 -3.10
N ASP A 189 5.43 -19.03 -4.08
CA ASP A 189 6.29 -17.82 -4.10
C ASP A 189 5.52 -16.60 -4.62
N ILE A 190 4.41 -16.29 -3.94
CA ILE A 190 3.63 -15.08 -4.15
C ILE A 190 3.86 -14.16 -2.96
N LYS A 191 4.26 -12.90 -3.24
CA LYS A 191 4.55 -11.91 -2.20
C LYS A 191 3.74 -10.64 -2.39
N SER A 192 3.08 -10.23 -1.33
CA SER A 192 2.28 -9.01 -1.30
C SER A 192 2.85 -8.06 -0.25
N ASN A 193 3.19 -6.83 -0.68
CA ASN A 193 3.76 -5.80 0.17
C ASN A 193 3.07 -4.46 -0.07
N VAL A 194 3.19 -3.57 0.90
CA VAL A 194 2.62 -2.23 0.85
C VAL A 194 3.73 -1.18 0.83
N LEU A 195 3.59 -0.19 -0.02
CA LEU A 195 4.49 0.94 -0.15
C LEU A 195 3.80 2.22 0.32
N VAL A 196 4.42 2.94 1.22
CA VAL A 196 4.04 4.29 1.70
C VAL A 196 5.03 5.29 1.09
N PRO A 197 4.73 5.87 -0.08
CA PRO A 197 5.67 6.75 -0.76
C PRO A 197 5.68 8.15 -0.16
N GLN A 198 6.88 8.74 -0.08
CA GLN A 198 7.10 10.14 0.22
C GLN A 198 7.63 10.83 -1.05
N ALA A 199 6.74 11.44 -1.82
CA ALA A 199 7.09 12.10 -3.08
C ALA A 199 6.19 13.29 -3.37
N VAL A 200 6.77 14.33 -3.95
CA VAL A 200 6.01 15.44 -4.52
C VAL A 200 5.56 15.05 -5.93
N THR A 201 4.26 14.95 -6.11
CA THR A 201 3.62 14.59 -7.38
C THR A 201 2.61 15.68 -7.76
N ARG A 202 2.06 15.61 -8.97
CA ARG A 202 0.93 16.48 -9.35
C ARG A 202 -0.21 16.39 -8.33
N MET A 203 -0.58 15.18 -7.90
CA MET A 203 -1.65 14.96 -6.91
C MET A 203 -1.38 15.76 -5.61
N THR A 204 -0.15 15.72 -5.09
CA THR A 204 0.21 16.45 -3.86
C THR A 204 0.23 17.96 -4.08
N GLN A 205 0.62 18.44 -5.25
CA GLN A 205 0.60 19.86 -5.62
C GLN A 205 -0.84 20.37 -5.77
N ASP A 206 -1.69 19.66 -6.51
CA ASP A 206 -3.09 20.01 -6.71
C ASP A 206 -3.86 19.97 -5.38
N PHE A 207 -3.57 19.00 -4.50
CA PHE A 207 -4.12 18.96 -3.15
C PHE A 207 -3.66 20.15 -2.30
N ALA A 208 -2.38 20.49 -2.31
CA ALA A 208 -1.86 21.66 -1.60
C ALA A 208 -2.51 22.96 -2.09
N ALA A 209 -2.73 23.09 -3.40
CA ALA A 209 -3.43 24.23 -3.98
C ALA A 209 -4.89 24.33 -3.47
N SER A 210 -5.62 23.21 -3.42
CA SER A 210 -7.00 23.19 -2.89
C SER A 210 -7.07 23.53 -1.40
N VAL A 211 -6.09 23.08 -0.61
CA VAL A 211 -5.97 23.43 0.81
C VAL A 211 -5.69 24.93 0.97
N ASN A 212 -4.81 25.49 0.15
CA ASN A 212 -4.50 26.92 0.20
C ASN A 212 -5.69 27.78 -0.20
N GLN A 213 -6.45 27.40 -1.21
CA GLN A 213 -7.68 28.09 -1.58
C GLN A 213 -8.68 28.15 -0.40
N ARG A 214 -8.92 27.04 0.29
CA ARG A 214 -9.79 27.01 1.47
C ARG A 214 -9.29 27.89 2.60
N ARG A 215 -7.96 27.92 2.81
CA ARG A 215 -7.38 28.80 3.83
C ARG A 215 -7.65 30.26 3.53
N GLU A 216 -7.53 30.68 2.26
CA GLU A 216 -7.89 32.04 1.82
C GLU A 216 -9.36 32.35 2.03
N GLU A 217 -10.27 31.46 1.66
CA GLU A 217 -11.71 31.60 1.88
C GLU A 217 -12.07 31.75 3.38
N GLN A 218 -11.25 31.14 4.27
CA GLN A 218 -11.38 31.26 5.73
C GLN A 218 -10.61 32.46 6.32
N GLY A 219 -10.02 33.36 5.48
CA GLY A 219 -9.19 34.47 5.95
C GLY A 219 -7.87 34.07 6.62
N LYS A 220 -7.39 32.84 6.38
CA LYS A 220 -6.12 32.32 6.94
C LYS A 220 -4.98 32.49 5.94
N ALA A 221 -3.76 32.69 6.45
CA ALA A 221 -2.57 32.72 5.61
C ALA A 221 -2.37 31.39 4.86
N LYS A 222 -1.85 31.45 3.63
CA LYS A 222 -1.46 30.26 2.87
C LYS A 222 -0.42 29.43 3.63
N ALA A 223 -0.47 28.14 3.47
CA ALA A 223 0.63 27.28 3.87
C ALA A 223 1.85 27.58 2.96
N PRO A 224 3.08 27.47 3.47
CA PRO A 224 4.26 27.66 2.64
C PRO A 224 4.27 26.71 1.45
N ASP A 225 4.65 27.22 0.28
CA ASP A 225 4.87 26.36 -0.88
C ASP A 225 6.10 25.46 -0.67
N ALA A 226 6.06 24.28 -1.24
CA ALA A 226 7.21 23.39 -1.25
C ALA A 226 8.37 24.07 -1.99
N THR A 227 9.53 24.19 -1.32
CA THR A 227 10.72 24.74 -1.96
C THR A 227 11.18 23.86 -3.10
N LYS A 228 11.88 24.45 -4.09
CA LYS A 228 12.49 23.69 -5.19
C LYS A 228 13.38 22.55 -4.66
N GLU A 229 14.17 22.82 -3.62
CA GLU A 229 15.03 21.83 -3.00
C GLU A 229 14.21 20.63 -2.43
N LEU A 230 13.08 20.90 -1.77
CA LEU A 230 12.20 19.84 -1.26
C LEU A 230 11.58 19.03 -2.40
N MET A 231 11.13 19.70 -3.47
CA MET A 231 10.60 19.04 -4.66
C MET A 231 11.63 18.13 -5.33
N ASP A 232 12.88 18.61 -5.47
CA ASP A 232 13.98 17.84 -6.04
C ASP A 232 14.38 16.65 -5.14
N ARG A 233 14.36 16.84 -3.81
CA ARG A 233 14.62 15.77 -2.83
C ARG A 233 13.53 14.71 -2.81
N LEU A 234 12.27 15.08 -2.95
CA LEU A 234 11.12 14.19 -2.93
C LEU A 234 10.60 13.86 -4.34
N SER A 235 11.48 13.88 -5.36
CA SER A 235 11.07 13.51 -6.72
C SER A 235 10.63 12.04 -6.80
N PRO A 236 9.61 11.71 -7.62
CA PRO A 236 9.00 10.36 -7.68
C PRO A 236 9.97 9.24 -8.08
N ASP A 237 11.02 9.52 -8.84
CA ASP A 237 12.03 8.54 -9.24
C ASP A 237 12.77 7.93 -8.04
N LYS A 238 12.95 8.69 -6.95
CA LYS A 238 13.63 8.23 -5.73
C LYS A 238 12.85 7.17 -4.94
N VAL A 239 11.57 6.99 -5.26
CA VAL A 239 10.75 5.92 -4.68
C VAL A 239 10.85 4.63 -5.51
N SER A 240 11.18 4.71 -6.80
CA SER A 240 11.12 3.55 -7.69
C SER A 240 12.12 2.45 -7.36
N ALA A 241 13.21 2.76 -6.68
CA ALA A 241 14.23 1.78 -6.30
C ALA A 241 13.67 0.69 -5.36
N ILE A 242 12.83 1.06 -4.39
CA ILE A 242 12.22 0.08 -3.49
C ILE A 242 11.17 -0.77 -4.21
N VAL A 243 10.44 -0.20 -5.18
CA VAL A 243 9.48 -0.96 -6.01
C VAL A 243 10.21 -2.03 -6.80
N ALA A 244 11.34 -1.70 -7.44
CA ALA A 244 12.15 -2.68 -8.14
C ALA A 244 12.70 -3.76 -7.20
N TRP A 245 13.14 -3.39 -5.99
CA TRP A 245 13.59 -4.37 -5.01
C TRP A 245 12.46 -5.30 -4.55
N LEU A 246 11.27 -4.78 -4.23
CA LEU A 246 10.09 -5.57 -3.83
C LEU A 246 9.58 -6.49 -4.94
N ALA A 247 9.70 -6.05 -6.19
CA ALA A 247 9.27 -6.80 -7.38
C ALA A 247 10.25 -7.92 -7.77
N HIS A 248 11.52 -7.84 -7.34
CA HIS A 248 12.55 -8.77 -7.80
C HIS A 248 12.41 -10.17 -7.15
N PRO A 249 12.69 -11.27 -7.88
CA PRO A 249 12.60 -12.63 -7.34
C PRO A 249 13.44 -12.87 -6.09
N SER A 250 14.59 -12.22 -5.95
CA SER A 250 15.45 -12.34 -4.77
C SER A 250 14.92 -11.64 -3.52
N CYS A 251 13.87 -10.81 -3.63
CA CYS A 251 13.28 -10.16 -2.48
C CYS A 251 12.54 -11.17 -1.60
N LYS A 252 12.87 -11.16 -0.31
CA LYS A 252 12.25 -12.04 0.69
C LYS A 252 11.15 -11.35 1.50
N ALA A 253 10.91 -10.04 1.27
CA ALA A 253 9.89 -9.30 2.00
C ALA A 253 8.48 -9.76 1.59
N GLU A 254 7.65 -10.03 2.60
CA GLU A 254 6.26 -10.45 2.44
C GLU A 254 5.42 -9.89 3.59
N ALA A 255 4.20 -9.46 3.30
CA ALA A 255 3.29 -8.80 4.24
C ALA A 255 3.93 -7.61 4.99
N ASN A 256 4.84 -6.89 4.34
CA ASN A 256 5.51 -5.75 4.96
C ASN A 256 4.97 -4.42 4.43
N VAL A 257 5.00 -3.42 5.29
CA VAL A 257 4.73 -2.03 4.94
C VAL A 257 6.06 -1.27 4.93
N PHE A 258 6.41 -0.70 3.79
CA PHE A 258 7.64 0.07 3.64
C PHE A 258 7.33 1.53 3.33
N GLU A 259 8.00 2.42 4.03
CA GLU A 259 8.02 3.85 3.71
C GLU A 259 9.29 4.16 2.92
N ALA A 260 9.16 5.00 1.87
CA ALA A 260 10.30 5.36 1.04
C ALA A 260 10.13 6.73 0.38
N GLY A 261 11.21 7.49 0.34
CA GLY A 261 11.28 8.79 -0.35
C GLY A 261 12.53 9.57 0.01
N GLY A 262 12.91 10.54 -0.81
CA GLY A 262 14.04 11.40 -0.50
C GLY A 262 15.38 10.68 -0.28
N GLY A 263 15.48 9.41 -0.64
CA GLY A 263 16.69 8.59 -0.45
C GLY A 263 16.69 7.77 0.84
N TYR A 264 15.64 7.80 1.65
CA TYR A 264 15.50 6.93 2.83
C TYR A 264 14.51 5.78 2.59
N PHE A 265 14.65 4.72 3.37
CA PHE A 265 13.79 3.56 3.41
C PHE A 265 13.57 3.13 4.86
N ALA A 266 12.31 2.87 5.22
CA ALA A 266 11.95 2.36 6.54
C ALA A 266 10.89 1.26 6.41
N ARG A 267 10.86 0.33 7.35
CA ARG A 267 9.76 -0.62 7.53
C ARG A 267 8.86 -0.11 8.64
N LEU A 268 7.56 -0.07 8.38
CA LEU A 268 6.54 0.28 9.35
C LEU A 268 5.95 -0.99 9.97
N ASN A 269 5.74 -0.98 11.27
CA ASN A 269 5.09 -2.05 12.01
C ASN A 269 4.08 -1.46 12.99
N TRP A 270 3.08 -2.27 13.33
CA TRP A 270 2.19 -1.98 14.45
C TRP A 270 2.87 -2.37 15.76
N ALA A 271 2.77 -1.54 16.79
CA ALA A 271 3.15 -1.88 18.14
C ALA A 271 1.90 -2.15 18.98
N ARG A 272 2.01 -3.04 19.93
CA ARG A 272 0.98 -3.30 20.94
C ARG A 272 1.59 -3.08 22.32
N SER A 273 0.87 -2.37 23.17
CA SER A 273 1.22 -2.23 24.57
C SER A 273 1.14 -3.58 25.32
N ARG A 274 1.69 -3.64 26.51
CA ARG A 274 1.61 -4.84 27.34
C ARG A 274 0.16 -5.17 27.65
N PRO A 275 -0.33 -6.38 27.32
CA PRO A 275 -1.68 -6.76 27.67
C PRO A 275 -1.78 -7.03 29.17
N LEU A 276 -2.90 -6.67 29.76
CA LEU A 276 -3.28 -6.95 31.12
C LEU A 276 -4.57 -7.76 31.15
N PHE A 277 -4.71 -8.57 32.19
CA PHE A 277 -5.97 -9.19 32.57
C PHE A 277 -6.55 -8.38 33.73
N ALA A 278 -7.67 -7.73 33.51
CA ALA A 278 -8.35 -6.87 34.50
C ALA A 278 -9.14 -7.64 35.53
N VAL A 279 -9.30 -8.97 35.36
CA VAL A 279 -10.05 -9.84 36.26
C VAL A 279 -9.09 -10.72 37.02
N ASP A 280 -9.30 -10.86 38.32
CA ASP A 280 -8.53 -11.76 39.19
C ASP A 280 -8.72 -13.22 38.74
N THR A 281 -7.67 -14.03 38.88
CA THR A 281 -7.61 -15.44 38.47
C THR A 281 -8.63 -16.32 39.17
N GLU A 282 -9.18 -15.89 40.30
CA GLU A 282 -10.18 -16.65 41.08
C GLU A 282 -11.59 -16.60 40.45
N ASP A 283 -11.89 -15.60 39.57
CA ASP A 283 -13.16 -15.49 38.91
C ASP A 283 -13.04 -15.22 37.39
N LEU A 284 -12.45 -16.16 36.67
CA LEU A 284 -12.21 -16.11 35.22
C LEU A 284 -13.48 -16.08 34.37
N TYR A 285 -14.65 -16.34 34.97
CA TYR A 285 -15.94 -16.34 34.27
C TYR A 285 -16.66 -14.99 34.36
N ARG A 286 -16.19 -14.10 35.19
CA ARG A 286 -16.74 -12.76 35.35
C ARG A 286 -16.21 -11.83 34.26
N ALA A 287 -17.07 -11.04 33.65
CA ALA A 287 -16.63 -9.95 32.79
C ALA A 287 -15.98 -8.82 33.62
N PRO A 288 -14.92 -8.19 33.12
CA PRO A 288 -14.36 -7.00 33.77
C PRO A 288 -15.39 -5.86 33.75
N ILE A 289 -15.38 -5.03 34.78
CA ILE A 289 -16.18 -3.81 34.84
C ILE A 289 -15.35 -2.60 34.36
N PRO A 290 -15.98 -1.51 33.86
CA PRO A 290 -15.28 -0.35 33.33
C PRO A 290 -14.29 0.30 34.30
N GLU A 291 -14.56 0.25 35.60
CA GLU A 291 -13.73 0.80 36.65
C GLU A 291 -12.37 0.08 36.73
N GLU A 292 -12.35 -1.24 36.61
CA GLU A 292 -11.11 -2.04 36.57
C GLU A 292 -10.24 -1.69 35.38
N ILE A 293 -10.86 -1.38 34.22
CA ILE A 293 -10.12 -0.91 33.04
C ILE A 293 -9.51 0.47 33.31
N THR A 294 -10.26 1.37 33.98
CA THR A 294 -9.77 2.70 34.34
C THR A 294 -8.58 2.64 35.30
N GLU A 295 -8.60 1.74 36.27
CA GLU A 295 -7.51 1.54 37.23
C GLU A 295 -6.22 1.03 36.56
N CYS A 296 -6.33 0.29 35.45
CA CYS A 296 -5.21 -0.30 34.73
C CYS A 296 -4.75 0.52 33.52
N GLN A 297 -5.42 1.61 33.16
CA GLN A 297 -5.18 2.32 31.89
C GLN A 297 -3.73 2.74 31.66
N ASP A 298 -3.03 3.21 32.67
CA ASP A 298 -1.64 3.66 32.57
C ASP A 298 -0.67 2.52 32.25
N ILE A 299 -1.06 1.26 32.54
CA ILE A 299 -0.23 0.09 32.28
C ILE A 299 -0.45 -0.43 30.87
N PHE A 300 -1.71 -0.60 30.44
CA PHE A 300 -1.97 -1.13 29.08
C PHE A 300 -1.87 -0.06 27.98
N CYS A 301 -1.84 1.22 28.34
CA CYS A 301 -1.52 2.31 27.40
C CYS A 301 -0.01 2.61 27.30
N ASP A 302 0.83 2.00 28.13
CA ASP A 302 2.28 2.16 28.06
C ASP A 302 2.89 1.30 26.95
N PHE A 303 3.47 1.96 25.94
CA PHE A 303 4.12 1.30 24.79
C PHE A 303 5.62 1.07 25.01
N GLU A 304 6.26 1.60 26.05
CA GLU A 304 7.70 1.42 26.28
C GLU A 304 8.06 -0.03 26.57
N LYS A 305 7.13 -0.79 27.14
CA LYS A 305 7.27 -2.22 27.48
C LYS A 305 6.40 -3.12 26.61
N GLY A 306 5.90 -2.60 25.49
CA GLY A 306 5.01 -3.32 24.60
C GLY A 306 5.74 -4.39 23.78
N ASP A 307 5.00 -5.42 23.40
CA ASP A 307 5.46 -6.41 22.42
C ASP A 307 5.46 -5.83 21.02
N MET A 308 6.47 -6.11 20.23
CA MET A 308 6.47 -5.88 18.79
C MET A 308 5.58 -6.96 18.13
N PRO A 309 4.41 -6.61 17.57
CA PRO A 309 3.41 -7.65 17.35
C PRO A 309 3.42 -8.32 15.99
N ILE A 310 4.18 -7.87 15.02
CA ILE A 310 4.04 -8.44 13.67
C ILE A 310 5.40 -8.70 13.07
N SER A 311 5.70 -9.97 12.87
CA SER A 311 6.77 -10.40 11.98
C SER A 311 6.36 -10.14 10.52
N GLY A 312 7.33 -9.90 9.65
CA GLY A 312 7.10 -9.57 8.25
C GLY A 312 6.53 -10.69 7.38
N ASP A 313 6.26 -11.84 7.95
CA ASP A 313 5.62 -12.97 7.30
C ASP A 313 4.08 -12.97 7.47
N GLY A 314 3.51 -11.88 7.99
CA GLY A 314 2.08 -11.77 8.24
C GLY A 314 1.62 -12.57 9.47
N THR A 315 2.51 -13.32 10.12
CA THR A 315 2.20 -13.90 11.41
C THR A 315 2.19 -12.79 12.45
N MET A 316 1.19 -12.80 13.30
CA MET A 316 1.17 -11.91 14.46
C MET A 316 2.37 -12.27 15.32
N GLY A 317 3.34 -11.38 15.43
CA GLY A 317 4.49 -11.56 16.28
C GLY A 317 4.05 -11.70 17.72
N GLY A 318 4.26 -12.86 18.28
CA GLY A 318 3.74 -13.22 19.58
C GLY A 318 2.37 -13.91 19.51
N PRO A 319 1.96 -14.54 20.62
CA PRO A 319 0.74 -15.31 20.69
C PRO A 319 -0.49 -14.45 20.37
N SER A 320 -1.45 -15.02 19.63
CA SER A 320 -2.76 -14.42 19.40
C SER A 320 -3.47 -14.11 20.72
N ALA A 321 -4.49 -13.25 20.68
CA ALA A 321 -5.29 -12.98 21.89
C ALA A 321 -5.83 -14.27 22.50
N PHE A 322 -6.27 -15.22 21.68
CA PHE A 322 -6.73 -16.54 22.12
C PHE A 322 -5.61 -17.36 22.81
N GLU A 323 -4.42 -17.43 22.22
CA GLU A 323 -3.29 -18.16 22.80
C GLU A 323 -2.80 -17.50 24.09
N ARG A 324 -2.90 -16.18 24.23
CA ARG A 324 -2.58 -15.46 25.48
C ARG A 324 -3.56 -15.82 26.60
N VAL A 325 -4.86 -15.84 26.29
CA VAL A 325 -5.89 -16.28 27.22
C VAL A 325 -5.62 -17.73 27.65
N LEU A 326 -5.35 -18.63 26.70
CA LEU A 326 -5.03 -20.03 26.99
C LEU A 326 -3.77 -20.18 27.82
N SER A 327 -2.73 -19.40 27.57
CA SER A 327 -1.49 -19.46 28.36
C SER A 327 -1.68 -18.96 29.78
N HIS A 328 -2.51 -17.94 29.96
CA HIS A 328 -2.89 -17.42 31.27
C HIS A 328 -3.64 -18.48 32.09
N LEU A 329 -4.66 -19.08 31.49
CA LEU A 329 -5.42 -20.19 32.09
C LEU A 329 -4.53 -21.40 32.51
N LYS A 330 -3.51 -21.72 31.69
CA LYS A 330 -2.58 -22.82 31.99
C LYS A 330 -1.57 -22.49 33.09
N SER A 331 -1.19 -21.22 33.28
CA SER A 331 -0.28 -20.79 34.33
C SER A 331 -0.94 -20.89 35.72
N ASP A 332 -2.23 -20.60 35.78
CA ASP A 332 -2.99 -20.61 37.03
C ASP A 332 -3.32 -22.02 37.50
N SER A 333 -3.60 -22.94 36.56
CA SER A 333 -3.82 -24.35 36.89
C SER A 333 -2.58 -25.03 37.53
N ARG A 334 -1.37 -24.46 37.38
CA ARG A 334 -0.14 -24.96 38.01
C ARG A 334 0.12 -24.35 39.38
N SER A 335 -0.45 -23.19 39.69
CA SER A 335 -0.32 -22.58 41.02
C SER A 335 -1.32 -23.11 42.05
N SER A 336 -2.45 -23.67 41.61
CA SER A 336 -3.47 -24.27 42.48
C SER A 336 -3.18 -25.73 42.89
N ASN A 337 -2.08 -26.32 42.38
CA ASN A 337 -1.62 -27.68 42.72
C ASN A 337 -0.31 -27.66 43.56
N LYS A 338 -0.02 -26.58 44.25
CA LYS A 338 0.98 -26.47 45.33
C LYS A 338 0.28 -26.03 46.61
#